data_ce294e1cae4ef369f1c3e98b196ded11
#
_entry.id   ce294e1cae4ef369f1c3e98b196ded11
#
_cell.length_a   1.000
_cell.length_b   1.000
_cell.length_c   1.000
_cell.angle_alpha   90.00
_cell.angle_beta   90.00
_cell.angle_gamma   90.00
#
_symmetry.space_group_name_H-M   'P 1'
#
loop_
_entity.id
_entity.type
_entity.pdbx_description
1 polymer ?
#
loop_
_entity_poly.entity_id
_entity_poly.type
_entity_poly.pdbx_seq_one_letter_code
_entity_poly.pdbx_strand_id
1 'polypeptide(L)'
;MDFLRPEFRGYFKDKAALCREHGLDPDKKLMLYISSFGYASMTEQEVKELSDMAGEDFTGFACTNRTSMEQTLAWFDQYLAGHPEVQLVYRRHPSEWNSPALEALAQKRPNFRVIFADSVKQWIVAADQIFIWMSTAIAEVYFAGKSCRILRPVPIEHEYDPVIYKGADHITDYAAFAAAAD
;
A
#
# COMPACT_ATOMS: atom_id res chain seq x y z
N MET A 1 -8.68 1.55 17.67
CA MET A 1 -7.29 2.04 17.58
C MET A 1 -6.47 1.81 18.85
N ASP A 2 -7.07 1.73 20.01
CA ASP A 2 -6.34 1.56 21.29
C ASP A 2 -5.39 0.37 21.31
N PHE A 3 -5.75 -0.73 20.63
CA PHE A 3 -4.88 -1.92 20.53
C PHE A 3 -3.54 -1.69 19.82
N LEU A 4 -3.35 -0.54 19.15
CA LEU A 4 -2.08 -0.20 18.50
C LEU A 4 -1.10 0.52 19.44
N ARG A 5 -1.53 0.87 20.64
CA ARG A 5 -0.66 1.49 21.65
C ARG A 5 0.44 0.52 22.09
N PRO A 6 1.61 1.03 22.49
CA PRO A 6 2.74 0.19 22.89
C PRO A 6 2.41 -0.85 23.98
N GLU A 7 1.55 -0.49 24.92
CA GLU A 7 1.14 -1.36 26.03
C GLU A 7 0.31 -2.59 25.60
N PHE A 8 -0.31 -2.53 24.39
CA PHE A 8 -1.08 -3.64 23.82
C PHE A 8 -0.32 -4.45 22.79
N ARG A 9 0.96 -4.16 22.56
CA ARG A 9 1.75 -4.86 21.54
C ARG A 9 1.87 -6.36 21.78
N GLY A 10 1.76 -6.82 23.02
CA GLY A 10 1.76 -8.23 23.35
C GLY A 10 0.58 -9.04 22.78
N TYR A 11 -0.47 -8.38 22.28
CA TYR A 11 -1.58 -9.05 21.59
C TYR A 11 -1.31 -9.30 20.10
N PHE A 12 -0.24 -8.72 19.55
CA PHE A 12 0.17 -8.94 18.17
C PHE A 12 1.32 -9.93 18.10
N LYS A 13 1.35 -10.71 17.04
CA LYS A 13 2.51 -11.53 16.70
C LYS A 13 3.71 -10.62 16.49
N ASP A 14 4.89 -11.04 16.92
CA ASP A 14 6.12 -10.36 16.53
C ASP A 14 6.40 -10.53 15.03
N LYS A 15 7.32 -9.72 14.49
CA LYS A 15 7.70 -9.77 13.07
C LYS A 15 8.11 -11.18 12.65
N ALA A 16 8.92 -11.86 13.48
CA ALA A 16 9.47 -13.15 13.12
C ALA A 16 8.40 -14.23 13.05
N ALA A 17 7.43 -14.24 13.99
CA ALA A 17 6.31 -15.17 13.97
C ALA A 17 5.41 -14.93 12.75
N LEU A 18 5.07 -13.65 12.46
CA LEU A 18 4.25 -13.29 11.31
C LEU A 18 4.94 -13.65 9.98
N CYS A 19 6.22 -13.33 9.85
CA CYS A 19 6.99 -13.66 8.64
C CYS A 19 7.00 -15.17 8.39
N ARG A 20 7.31 -15.99 9.40
CA ARG A 20 7.32 -17.44 9.26
C ARG A 20 5.97 -18.02 8.85
N GLU A 21 4.89 -17.51 9.41
CA GLU A 21 3.52 -17.95 9.08
C GLU A 21 3.18 -17.74 7.61
N HIS A 22 3.69 -16.63 7.03
CA HIS A 22 3.42 -16.27 5.63
C HIS A 22 4.54 -16.64 4.65
N GLY A 23 5.54 -17.45 5.07
CA GLY A 23 6.65 -17.86 4.23
C GLY A 23 7.57 -16.72 3.81
N LEU A 24 7.69 -15.71 4.70
CA LEU A 24 8.60 -14.59 4.57
C LEU A 24 9.84 -14.83 5.45
N ASP A 25 10.95 -14.19 5.07
CA ASP A 25 12.20 -14.25 5.82
C ASP A 25 12.16 -13.20 6.95
N PRO A 26 12.24 -13.58 8.24
CA PRO A 26 12.19 -12.66 9.35
C PRO A 26 13.40 -11.73 9.44
N ASP A 27 14.54 -12.12 8.85
CA ASP A 27 15.80 -11.37 8.91
C ASP A 27 15.88 -10.29 7.82
N LYS A 28 14.98 -10.33 6.82
CA LYS A 28 14.89 -9.32 5.79
C LYS A 28 14.12 -8.08 6.26
N LYS A 29 14.45 -6.95 5.66
CA LYS A 29 13.67 -5.72 5.82
C LYS A 29 12.26 -5.94 5.29
N LEU A 30 11.26 -5.70 6.15
CA LEU A 30 9.86 -5.86 5.81
C LEU A 30 9.23 -4.51 5.44
N MET A 31 8.98 -4.32 4.17
CA MET A 31 8.21 -3.18 3.67
C MET A 31 6.73 -3.57 3.58
N LEU A 32 5.87 -2.71 4.06
CA LEU A 32 4.42 -2.82 3.94
C LEU A 32 3.90 -1.73 3.01
N TYR A 33 3.19 -2.13 1.97
CA TYR A 33 2.40 -1.21 1.16
C TYR A 33 0.91 -1.45 1.40
N ILE A 34 0.19 -0.42 1.87
CA ILE A 34 -1.25 -0.47 2.09
C ILE A 34 -1.94 0.21 0.91
N SER A 35 -2.50 -0.61 0.06
CA SER A 35 -3.14 -0.19 -1.19
C SER A 35 -4.58 0.25 -0.99
N SER A 36 -5.08 1.04 -1.96
CA SER A 36 -6.48 1.45 -2.08
C SER A 36 -6.87 1.71 -3.54
N PHE A 37 -6.36 0.92 -4.47
CA PHE A 37 -6.62 1.04 -5.91
C PHE A 37 -7.94 0.38 -6.33
N GLY A 38 -9.02 0.62 -5.59
CA GLY A 38 -10.32 0.01 -5.86
C GLY A 38 -10.91 0.36 -7.24
N TYR A 39 -10.56 1.51 -7.80
CA TYR A 39 -11.03 1.94 -9.12
C TYR A 39 -10.15 1.46 -10.28
N ALA A 40 -8.94 0.99 -10.01
CA ALA A 40 -7.98 0.64 -11.06
C ALA A 40 -8.43 -0.52 -11.94
N SER A 41 -9.21 -1.45 -11.39
CA SER A 41 -9.76 -2.63 -12.08
C SER A 41 -11.15 -2.44 -12.66
N MET A 42 -11.79 -1.30 -12.41
CA MET A 42 -13.12 -1.00 -12.95
C MET A 42 -13.07 -0.80 -14.45
N THR A 43 -14.06 -1.37 -15.15
CA THR A 43 -14.32 -1.08 -16.56
C THR A 43 -14.90 0.32 -16.72
N GLU A 44 -14.83 0.88 -17.93
CA GLU A 44 -15.44 2.17 -18.22
C GLU A 44 -16.96 2.19 -17.94
N GLN A 45 -17.63 1.07 -18.17
CA GLN A 45 -19.06 0.92 -17.89
C GLN A 45 -19.34 0.96 -16.38
N GLU A 46 -18.54 0.28 -15.55
CA GLU A 46 -18.70 0.29 -14.08
C GLU A 46 -18.40 1.68 -13.50
N VAL A 47 -17.39 2.39 -14.03
CA VAL A 47 -17.10 3.78 -13.63
C VAL A 47 -18.26 4.70 -14.00
N LYS A 48 -18.84 4.52 -15.19
CA LYS A 48 -20.01 5.30 -15.61
C LYS A 48 -21.23 5.04 -14.72
N GLU A 49 -21.55 3.78 -14.46
CA GLU A 49 -22.67 3.41 -13.57
C GLU A 49 -22.51 3.99 -12.18
N LEU A 50 -21.28 3.94 -11.62
CA LEU A 50 -20.98 4.55 -10.35
C LEU A 50 -21.15 6.07 -10.38
N SER A 51 -20.67 6.72 -11.44
CA SER A 51 -20.80 8.17 -11.65
C SER A 51 -22.27 8.59 -11.72
N ASP A 52 -23.07 7.85 -12.49
CA ASP A 52 -24.52 8.08 -12.64
C ASP A 52 -25.24 7.92 -11.29
N MET A 53 -24.86 6.92 -10.49
CA MET A 53 -25.45 6.68 -9.16
C MET A 53 -25.07 7.76 -8.14
N ALA A 54 -23.85 8.24 -8.16
CA ALA A 54 -23.33 9.23 -7.22
C ALA A 54 -23.69 10.66 -7.63
N GLY A 55 -24.00 10.90 -8.91
CA GLY A 55 -24.19 12.26 -9.44
C GLY A 55 -22.88 13.02 -9.61
N GLU A 56 -21.76 12.31 -9.73
CA GLU A 56 -20.40 12.86 -9.81
C GLU A 56 -19.59 12.05 -10.84
N ASP A 57 -18.74 12.72 -11.66
CA ASP A 57 -17.91 12.06 -12.66
C ASP A 57 -16.62 11.51 -12.05
N PHE A 58 -16.52 10.18 -11.94
CA PHE A 58 -15.33 9.48 -11.46
C PHE A 58 -14.34 9.04 -12.55
N THR A 59 -14.56 9.41 -13.81
CA THR A 59 -13.71 8.97 -14.93
C THR A 59 -12.24 9.40 -14.75
N GLY A 60 -12.02 10.67 -14.42
CA GLY A 60 -10.68 11.20 -14.15
C GLY A 60 -10.00 10.51 -12.97
N PHE A 61 -10.74 10.33 -11.89
CA PHE A 61 -10.23 9.66 -10.69
C PHE A 61 -9.88 8.18 -10.94
N ALA A 62 -10.71 7.45 -11.68
CA ALA A 62 -10.43 6.06 -12.05
C ALA A 62 -9.19 5.93 -12.94
N CYS A 63 -8.98 6.87 -13.88
CA CYS A 63 -7.77 6.94 -14.69
C CYS A 63 -6.53 7.19 -13.82
N THR A 64 -6.58 8.17 -12.93
CA THR A 64 -5.50 8.48 -11.97
C THR A 64 -5.19 7.30 -11.07
N ASN A 65 -6.22 6.59 -10.60
CA ASN A 65 -6.10 5.40 -9.76
C ASN A 65 -5.34 4.28 -10.49
N ARG A 66 -5.72 3.99 -11.75
CA ARG A 66 -5.07 2.97 -12.59
C ARG A 66 -3.62 3.33 -12.90
N THR A 67 -3.36 4.55 -13.35
CA THR A 67 -2.01 5.01 -13.70
C THR A 67 -1.10 5.03 -12.47
N SER A 68 -1.63 5.45 -11.31
CA SER A 68 -0.88 5.44 -10.05
C SER A 68 -0.52 4.01 -9.62
N MET A 69 -1.44 3.05 -9.77
CA MET A 69 -1.16 1.64 -9.50
C MET A 69 -0.04 1.11 -10.40
N GLU A 70 -0.14 1.31 -11.70
CA GLU A 70 0.84 0.85 -12.68
C GLU A 70 2.24 1.41 -12.39
N GLN A 71 2.35 2.71 -12.12
CA GLN A 71 3.63 3.34 -11.80
C GLN A 71 4.18 2.87 -10.45
N THR A 72 3.33 2.71 -9.44
CA THR A 72 3.74 2.18 -8.13
C THR A 72 4.29 0.76 -8.24
N LEU A 73 3.63 -0.10 -9.01
CA LEU A 73 4.10 -1.47 -9.26
C LEU A 73 5.43 -1.48 -10.03
N ALA A 74 5.61 -0.56 -11.00
CA ALA A 74 6.87 -0.41 -11.71
C ALA A 74 8.02 0.02 -10.78
N TRP A 75 7.77 0.93 -9.82
CA TRP A 75 8.75 1.31 -8.81
C TRP A 75 9.13 0.11 -7.92
N PHE A 76 8.16 -0.67 -7.49
CA PHE A 76 8.44 -1.88 -6.71
C PHE A 76 9.24 -2.91 -7.50
N ASP A 77 8.90 -3.14 -8.77
CA ASP A 77 9.64 -4.06 -9.63
C ASP A 77 11.10 -3.65 -9.77
N GLN A 78 11.34 -2.37 -10.06
CA GLN A 78 12.68 -1.82 -10.23
C GLN A 78 13.49 -1.89 -8.93
N TYR A 79 12.91 -1.49 -7.80
CA TYR A 79 13.59 -1.48 -6.51
C TYR A 79 13.93 -2.89 -6.03
N LEU A 80 12.95 -3.78 -6.02
CA LEU A 80 13.12 -5.14 -5.51
C LEU A 80 14.07 -6.00 -6.36
N ALA A 81 14.31 -5.60 -7.62
CA ALA A 81 15.31 -6.25 -8.48
C ALA A 81 16.74 -6.09 -7.94
N GLY A 82 17.04 -4.96 -7.31
CA GLY A 82 18.36 -4.64 -6.77
C GLY A 82 18.52 -4.94 -5.28
N HIS A 83 17.43 -5.27 -4.57
CA HIS A 83 17.42 -5.36 -3.11
C HIS A 83 16.86 -6.73 -2.63
N PRO A 84 17.66 -7.82 -2.77
CA PRO A 84 17.22 -9.15 -2.34
C PRO A 84 17.07 -9.28 -0.81
N GLU A 85 17.66 -8.36 -0.04
CA GLU A 85 17.54 -8.24 1.42
C GLU A 85 16.23 -7.60 1.89
N VAL A 86 15.45 -7.06 0.95
CA VAL A 86 14.14 -6.45 1.21
C VAL A 86 13.03 -7.37 0.74
N GLN A 87 11.95 -7.44 1.48
CA GLN A 87 10.71 -8.08 1.08
C GLN A 87 9.54 -7.11 1.25
N LEU A 88 8.64 -7.08 0.29
CA LEU A 88 7.49 -6.19 0.25
C LEU A 88 6.19 -6.98 0.33
N VAL A 89 5.38 -6.64 1.32
CA VAL A 89 4.00 -7.11 1.45
C VAL A 89 3.06 -6.06 0.91
N TYR A 90 2.36 -6.41 -0.16
CA TYR A 90 1.29 -5.61 -0.75
C TYR A 90 -0.04 -6.03 -0.12
N ARG A 91 -0.63 -5.12 0.64
CA ARG A 91 -1.95 -5.30 1.29
C ARG A 91 -3.01 -4.63 0.43
N ARG A 92 -3.80 -5.44 -0.29
CA ARG A 92 -4.95 -4.93 -1.04
C ARG A 92 -6.01 -4.37 -0.10
N HIS A 93 -6.68 -3.30 -0.55
CA HIS A 93 -7.94 -2.90 0.04
C HIS A 93 -9.02 -3.97 -0.22
N PRO A 94 -9.99 -4.20 0.68
CA PRO A 94 -11.06 -5.17 0.46
C PRO A 94 -11.85 -4.97 -0.84
N SER A 95 -11.99 -3.74 -1.31
CA SER A 95 -12.66 -3.41 -2.59
C SER A 95 -11.73 -3.49 -3.81
N GLU A 96 -10.45 -3.77 -3.64
CA GLU A 96 -9.49 -3.88 -4.73
C GLU A 96 -9.46 -5.30 -5.27
N TRP A 97 -9.73 -5.44 -6.56
CA TRP A 97 -9.64 -6.72 -7.24
C TRP A 97 -8.20 -7.05 -7.61
N ASN A 98 -7.94 -8.33 -7.79
CA ASN A 98 -6.66 -8.78 -8.33
C ASN A 98 -6.50 -8.27 -9.77
N SER A 99 -5.33 -7.73 -10.08
CA SER A 99 -5.04 -7.29 -11.44
C SER A 99 -3.95 -8.15 -12.07
N PRO A 100 -3.96 -8.33 -13.41
CA PRO A 100 -2.90 -9.06 -14.11
C PRO A 100 -1.49 -8.50 -13.83
N ALA A 101 -1.37 -7.18 -13.68
CA ALA A 101 -0.09 -6.52 -13.38
C ALA A 101 0.42 -6.90 -11.98
N LEU A 102 -0.47 -6.95 -10.99
CA LEU A 102 -0.14 -7.36 -9.63
C LEU A 102 0.30 -8.84 -9.58
N GLU A 103 -0.42 -9.70 -10.29
CA GLU A 103 -0.09 -11.13 -10.39
C GLU A 103 1.25 -11.34 -11.11
N ALA A 104 1.48 -10.65 -12.21
CA ALA A 104 2.73 -10.72 -12.95
C ALA A 104 3.94 -10.31 -12.09
N LEU A 105 3.80 -9.24 -11.30
CA LEU A 105 4.84 -8.81 -10.39
C LEU A 105 5.10 -9.84 -9.28
N ALA A 106 4.06 -10.42 -8.71
CA ALA A 106 4.17 -11.45 -7.67
C ALA A 106 4.84 -12.75 -8.20
N GLN A 107 4.62 -13.08 -9.47
CA GLN A 107 5.30 -14.21 -10.12
C GLN A 107 6.76 -13.89 -10.46
N LYS A 108 7.04 -12.66 -10.85
CA LYS A 108 8.37 -12.20 -11.27
C LYS A 108 9.32 -12.01 -10.10
N ARG A 109 8.83 -11.53 -8.95
CA ARG A 109 9.64 -11.13 -7.80
C ARG A 109 9.36 -12.02 -6.57
N PRO A 110 10.28 -12.90 -6.18
CA PRO A 110 10.08 -13.77 -5.01
C PRO A 110 10.02 -12.98 -3.68
N ASN A 111 10.55 -11.77 -3.66
CA ASN A 111 10.51 -10.85 -2.53
C ASN A 111 9.34 -9.85 -2.56
N PHE A 112 8.37 -10.05 -3.47
CA PHE A 112 7.08 -9.33 -3.51
C PHE A 112 5.95 -10.31 -3.19
N ARG A 113 5.12 -9.99 -2.21
CA ARG A 113 4.01 -10.85 -1.78
C ARG A 113 2.72 -10.06 -1.68
N VAL A 114 1.65 -10.60 -2.25
CA VAL A 114 0.28 -10.10 -2.05
C VAL A 114 -0.35 -10.92 -0.94
N ILE A 115 -0.58 -10.32 0.22
CA ILE A 115 -1.11 -11.02 1.39
C ILE A 115 -2.37 -10.31 1.88
N PHE A 116 -3.48 -11.04 2.00
CA PHE A 116 -4.75 -10.55 2.51
C PHE A 116 -5.06 -11.07 3.93
N ALA A 117 -4.34 -12.09 4.38
CA ALA A 117 -4.51 -12.67 5.71
C ALA A 117 -4.01 -11.73 6.81
N ASP A 118 -4.49 -11.93 8.00
CA ASP A 118 -4.31 -11.09 9.18
C ASP A 118 -4.88 -9.67 9.04
N SER A 119 -4.96 -8.94 10.14
CA SER A 119 -5.41 -7.55 10.10
C SER A 119 -4.30 -6.62 9.60
N VAL A 120 -4.68 -5.49 8.99
CA VAL A 120 -3.69 -4.45 8.61
C VAL A 120 -2.89 -3.99 9.83
N LYS A 121 -3.49 -3.94 11.01
CA LYS A 121 -2.82 -3.56 12.26
C LYS A 121 -1.67 -4.50 12.61
N GLN A 122 -1.86 -5.81 12.40
CA GLN A 122 -0.81 -6.81 12.60
C GLN A 122 0.41 -6.53 11.71
N TRP A 123 0.17 -6.22 10.44
CA TRP A 123 1.21 -5.87 9.49
C TRP A 123 1.88 -4.53 9.80
N ILE A 124 1.10 -3.51 10.22
CA ILE A 124 1.63 -2.22 10.64
C ILE A 124 2.61 -2.39 11.80
N VAL A 125 2.27 -3.19 12.81
CA VAL A 125 3.14 -3.42 13.97
C VAL A 125 4.44 -4.12 13.56
N ALA A 126 4.38 -5.10 12.65
CA ALA A 126 5.52 -5.90 12.22
C ALA A 126 6.44 -5.19 11.22
N ALA A 127 5.92 -4.30 10.37
CA ALA A 127 6.67 -3.68 9.28
C ALA A 127 7.81 -2.77 9.78
N ASP A 128 8.94 -2.79 9.07
CA ASP A 128 10.06 -1.87 9.28
C ASP A 128 9.82 -0.54 8.57
N GLN A 129 9.17 -0.57 7.40
CA GLN A 129 8.77 0.60 6.63
C GLN A 129 7.35 0.46 6.11
N ILE A 130 6.63 1.58 6.02
CA ILE A 130 5.23 1.60 5.58
C ILE A 130 5.04 2.68 4.52
N PHE A 131 4.42 2.26 3.41
CA PHE A 131 4.00 3.13 2.33
C PHE A 131 2.50 2.95 2.09
N ILE A 132 1.84 4.02 1.68
CA ILE A 132 0.43 4.02 1.27
C ILE A 132 0.26 4.81 -0.02
N TRP A 133 -0.87 4.64 -0.70
CA TRP A 133 -1.31 5.57 -1.74
C TRP A 133 -2.38 6.51 -1.21
N MET A 134 -3.57 5.99 -0.93
CA MET A 134 -4.68 6.74 -0.33
C MET A 134 -5.44 5.79 0.61
N SER A 135 -5.14 5.89 1.91
CA SER A 135 -5.73 4.98 2.88
C SER A 135 -5.86 5.65 4.25
N THR A 136 -7.04 5.55 4.85
CA THR A 136 -7.27 6.00 6.23
C THR A 136 -6.45 5.21 7.27
N ALA A 137 -5.85 4.08 6.87
CA ALA A 137 -4.93 3.31 7.70
C ALA A 137 -3.69 4.11 8.14
N ILE A 138 -3.41 5.29 7.52
CA ILE A 138 -2.38 6.23 7.99
C ILE A 138 -2.60 6.61 9.47
N ALA A 139 -3.84 6.75 9.91
CA ALA A 139 -4.16 7.00 11.32
C ALA A 139 -3.71 5.84 12.21
N GLU A 140 -3.90 4.60 11.75
CA GLU A 140 -3.46 3.41 12.48
C GLU A 140 -1.94 3.31 12.57
N VAL A 141 -1.23 3.72 11.51
CA VAL A 141 0.24 3.80 11.51
C VAL A 141 0.74 4.78 12.57
N TYR A 142 0.16 5.99 12.63
CA TYR A 142 0.53 6.98 13.64
C TYR A 142 0.17 6.53 15.06
N PHE A 143 -0.97 5.90 15.26
CA PHE A 143 -1.33 5.32 16.56
C PHE A 143 -0.37 4.19 16.99
N ALA A 144 0.19 3.46 16.05
CA ALA A 144 1.23 2.47 16.33
C ALA A 144 2.60 3.10 16.67
N GLY A 145 2.72 4.43 16.64
CA GLY A 145 3.97 5.15 16.85
C GLY A 145 4.97 4.96 15.70
N LYS A 146 4.45 4.70 14.48
CA LYS A 146 5.25 4.53 13.28
C LYS A 146 5.02 5.68 12.31
N SER A 147 5.95 5.87 11.39
CA SER A 147 5.81 6.77 10.25
C SER A 147 5.40 6.00 9.00
N CYS A 148 4.72 6.66 8.09
CA CYS A 148 4.56 6.17 6.73
C CYS A 148 4.75 7.32 5.73
N ARG A 149 4.98 6.94 4.48
CA ARG A 149 5.09 7.86 3.35
C ARG A 149 4.02 7.56 2.32
N ILE A 150 3.56 8.61 1.65
CA ILE A 150 2.49 8.52 0.67
C ILE A 150 3.13 8.47 -0.72
N LEU A 151 2.89 7.40 -1.48
CA LEU A 151 3.32 7.32 -2.87
C LEU A 151 2.30 8.04 -3.76
N ARG A 152 2.74 9.06 -4.48
CA ARG A 152 1.92 9.89 -5.37
C ARG A 152 2.58 10.02 -6.73
N PRO A 153 2.75 8.92 -7.48
CA PRO A 153 3.37 8.98 -8.81
C PRO A 153 2.56 9.85 -9.78
N VAL A 154 1.25 9.94 -9.58
CA VAL A 154 0.36 10.85 -10.31
C VAL A 154 -0.30 11.79 -9.30
N PRO A 155 -0.33 13.08 -9.54
CA PRO A 155 -1.06 14.04 -8.71
C PRO A 155 -2.55 13.66 -8.59
N ILE A 156 -3.12 13.88 -7.42
CA ILE A 156 -4.56 13.73 -7.15
C ILE A 156 -5.17 15.12 -7.03
N GLU A 157 -6.37 15.30 -7.54
CA GLU A 157 -7.12 16.53 -7.35
C GLU A 157 -7.36 16.78 -5.86
N HIS A 158 -7.27 18.04 -5.46
CA HIS A 158 -7.28 18.43 -4.03
C HIS A 158 -8.53 17.94 -3.29
N GLU A 159 -9.67 17.84 -3.96
CA GLU A 159 -10.93 17.36 -3.38
C GLU A 159 -10.90 15.89 -2.96
N TYR A 160 -10.06 15.08 -3.61
CA TYR A 160 -9.87 13.67 -3.28
C TYR A 160 -8.72 13.44 -2.28
N ASP A 161 -7.99 14.47 -1.87
CA ASP A 161 -6.85 14.34 -0.95
C ASP A 161 -7.29 14.63 0.51
N PRO A 162 -7.51 13.61 1.34
CA PRO A 162 -8.04 13.80 2.68
C PRO A 162 -7.14 14.64 3.57
N VAL A 163 -7.74 15.43 4.44
CA VAL A 163 -7.03 16.27 5.44
C VAL A 163 -6.08 15.46 6.32
N ILE A 164 -6.35 14.16 6.51
CA ILE A 164 -5.49 13.25 7.31
C ILE A 164 -4.08 13.09 6.74
N TYR A 165 -3.86 13.44 5.46
CA TYR A 165 -2.54 13.40 4.81
C TYR A 165 -1.76 14.70 4.93
N LYS A 166 -2.36 15.74 5.49
CA LYS A 166 -1.71 17.03 5.67
C LYS A 166 -0.48 16.87 6.57
N GLY A 167 0.69 17.21 6.04
CA GLY A 167 1.98 17.09 6.74
C GLY A 167 2.66 15.72 6.63
N ALA A 168 2.07 14.76 5.90
CA ALA A 168 2.76 13.52 5.56
C ALA A 168 3.72 13.73 4.37
N ASP A 169 4.81 12.95 4.33
CA ASP A 169 5.75 12.98 3.21
C ASP A 169 5.13 12.35 1.97
N HIS A 170 5.07 13.12 0.88
CA HIS A 170 4.62 12.65 -0.43
C HIS A 170 5.82 12.36 -1.32
N ILE A 171 5.85 11.17 -1.90
CA ILE A 171 6.87 10.69 -2.82
C ILE A 171 6.26 10.65 -4.22
N THR A 172 6.82 11.44 -5.13
CA THR A 172 6.26 11.66 -6.47
C THR A 172 7.08 11.05 -7.61
N ASP A 173 8.28 10.54 -7.32
CA ASP A 173 9.14 9.91 -8.31
C ASP A 173 9.91 8.72 -7.74
N TYR A 174 10.48 7.91 -8.65
CA TYR A 174 11.21 6.71 -8.29
C TYR A 174 12.47 6.99 -7.45
N ALA A 175 13.21 8.05 -7.74
CA ALA A 175 14.46 8.34 -7.04
C ALA A 175 14.18 8.68 -5.56
N ALA A 176 13.14 9.48 -5.31
CA ALA A 176 12.67 9.77 -3.96
C ALA A 176 12.13 8.51 -3.25
N PHE A 177 11.43 7.62 -3.99
CA PHE A 177 10.99 6.34 -3.44
C PHE A 177 12.18 5.45 -3.05
N ALA A 178 13.16 5.26 -3.93
CA ALA A 178 14.33 4.44 -3.65
C ALA A 178 15.11 4.97 -2.43
N ALA A 179 15.40 6.28 -2.40
CA ALA A 179 16.07 6.92 -1.27
C ALA A 179 15.29 6.82 0.06
N ALA A 180 13.96 6.75 -0.01
CA ALA A 180 13.12 6.59 1.17
C ALA A 180 12.99 5.12 1.60
N ALA A 181 13.22 4.19 0.66
CA ALA A 181 13.15 2.75 0.89
C ALA A 181 14.47 2.15 1.41
N ASP A 182 15.61 2.82 1.18
CA ASP A 182 16.92 2.47 1.74
C ASP A 182 16.98 2.76 3.25
#